data_58c42ae058706c37ca91ec25447fa483
#
_entry.id   58c42ae058706c37ca91ec25447fa483
#
_cell.length_a   1.000
_cell.length_b   1.000
_cell.length_c   1.000
_cell.angle_alpha   90.00
_cell.angle_beta   90.00
_cell.angle_gamma   90.00
#
_symmetry.space_group_name_H-M   'P 1'
#
loop_
_entity.id
_entity.type
_entity.pdbx_description
1 polymer ?
#
loop_
_entity_poly.entity_id
_entity_poly.type
_entity_poly.pdbx_seq_one_letter_code
_entity_poly.pdbx_strand_id
1 'polypeptide(L)' 'MQIKDYSREELHYHQSENNYTLSIPKKFLSAKDLKVLKKNPDGSFSDAEVEVRDEEHDILIITTIPIDIRLEIVDDEV' A
#
# COMPACT_ATOMS: atom_id res chain seq x y z
N MET A 1 -4.58 -4.58 -15.56
CA MET A 1 -4.24 -3.86 -14.33
C MET A 1 -5.32 -4.05 -13.29
N GLN A 2 -4.94 -4.33 -12.07
CA GLN A 2 -5.87 -4.39 -10.95
C GLN A 2 -5.69 -3.16 -10.08
N ILE A 3 -6.80 -2.68 -9.52
CA ILE A 3 -6.78 -1.56 -8.60
C ILE A 3 -7.45 -2.02 -7.31
N LYS A 4 -6.75 -1.81 -6.19
CA LYS A 4 -7.28 -2.13 -4.87
C LYS A 4 -7.19 -0.90 -3.99
N ASP A 5 -8.28 -0.55 -3.34
CA ASP A 5 -8.37 0.61 -2.46
C ASP A 5 -8.45 0.16 -1.01
N TYR A 6 -7.69 0.83 -0.17
CA TYR A 6 -7.69 0.60 1.28
C TYR A 6 -7.90 1.93 1.98
N SER A 7 -8.77 1.94 2.98
CA SER A 7 -8.97 3.15 3.77
C SER A 7 -7.92 3.21 4.87
N ARG A 8 -7.69 4.43 5.37
CA ARG A 8 -6.75 4.64 6.47
C ARG A 8 -7.12 3.83 7.71
N GLU A 9 -8.39 3.47 7.85
CA GLU A 9 -8.85 2.67 8.99
C GLU A 9 -8.37 1.23 8.94
N GLU A 10 -7.91 0.77 7.79
CA GLU A 10 -7.39 -0.58 7.63
C GLU A 10 -5.90 -0.68 7.99
N LEU A 11 -5.26 0.44 8.23
CA LEU A 11 -3.86 0.46 8.65
C LEU A 11 -3.75 0.11 10.13
N HIS A 12 -2.67 -0.59 10.48
CA HIS A 12 -2.37 -0.92 11.86
C HIS A 12 -1.35 0.06 12.42
N TYR A 13 -1.69 0.71 13.52
CA TYR A 13 -0.78 1.65 14.17
C TYR A 13 0.16 0.90 15.12
N HIS A 14 1.44 1.20 15.02
CA HIS A 14 2.49 0.66 15.90
C HIS A 14 3.04 1.77 16.74
N GLN A 15 2.64 1.80 18.01
CA GLN A 15 3.00 2.89 18.91
C GLN A 15 4.51 2.98 19.13
N SER A 16 5.17 1.83 19.29
CA SER A 16 6.61 1.82 19.56
C SER A 16 7.44 2.38 18.41
N GLU A 17 6.97 2.25 17.19
CA GLU A 17 7.67 2.70 16.00
C GLU A 17 7.07 3.98 15.42
N ASN A 18 5.95 4.40 15.96
CA ASN A 18 5.23 5.60 15.52
C ASN A 18 4.95 5.56 14.02
N ASN A 19 4.42 4.45 13.56
CA ASN A 19 4.07 4.30 12.15
C ASN A 19 2.82 3.45 11.98
N TYR A 20 2.36 3.38 10.73
CA TYR A 20 1.19 2.59 10.34
C TYR A 20 1.60 1.58 9.29
N THR A 21 1.04 0.38 9.34
CA THR A 21 1.36 -0.67 8.39
C THR A 21 0.11 -1.26 7.76
N LEU A 22 0.28 -1.72 6.52
CA LEU A 22 -0.74 -2.47 5.79
C LEU A 22 -0.08 -3.71 5.23
N SER A 23 -0.59 -4.89 5.61
CA SER A 23 -0.05 -6.18 5.16
C SER A 23 -0.94 -6.76 4.08
N ILE A 24 -0.36 -7.11 2.94
CA ILE A 24 -1.10 -7.60 1.78
C ILE A 24 -0.53 -8.97 1.40
N PRO A 25 -1.37 -10.02 1.36
CA PRO A 25 -0.87 -11.36 0.99
C PRO A 25 -0.27 -11.38 -0.42
N LYS A 26 0.91 -11.95 -0.53
CA LYS A 26 1.64 -12.01 -1.81
C LYS A 26 0.94 -12.82 -2.88
N LYS A 27 0.08 -13.75 -2.48
CA LYS A 27 -0.61 -14.57 -3.46
C LYS A 27 -1.48 -13.75 -4.41
N PHE A 28 -1.73 -12.49 -4.08
CA PHE A 28 -2.55 -11.62 -4.91
C PHE A 28 -1.74 -10.62 -5.73
N LEU A 29 -0.45 -10.44 -5.43
CA LEU A 29 0.33 -9.43 -6.14
C LEU A 29 1.83 -9.65 -5.96
N SER A 30 2.62 -8.94 -6.77
CA SER A 30 4.07 -8.92 -6.69
C SER A 30 4.54 -7.49 -6.42
N ALA A 31 5.54 -7.35 -5.54
CA ALA A 31 6.03 -6.02 -5.15
C ALA A 31 6.62 -5.25 -6.32
N LYS A 32 7.25 -5.93 -7.27
CA LYS A 32 7.91 -5.27 -8.39
C LYS A 32 6.92 -4.66 -9.39
N ASP A 33 5.69 -5.14 -9.37
CA ASP A 33 4.66 -4.66 -10.29
C ASP A 33 3.64 -3.78 -9.60
N LEU A 34 4.00 -3.28 -8.42
CA LEU A 34 3.08 -2.58 -7.54
C LEU A 34 3.38 -1.08 -7.52
N LYS A 35 2.35 -0.30 -7.72
CA LYS A 35 2.41 1.15 -7.54
C LYS A 35 1.52 1.55 -6.38
N VAL A 36 2.06 2.32 -5.45
CA VAL A 36 1.33 2.75 -4.27
C VAL A 36 1.01 4.22 -4.38
N LEU A 37 -0.27 4.55 -4.29
CA LEU A 37 -0.76 5.91 -4.39
C LEU A 37 -1.51 6.30 -3.12
N LYS A 38 -1.52 7.59 -2.83
CA LYS A 38 -2.35 8.11 -1.74
C LYS A 38 -3.50 8.92 -2.33
N LYS A 39 -4.65 8.87 -1.67
CA LYS A 39 -5.79 9.66 -2.07
C LYS A 39 -5.72 11.03 -1.39
N ASN A 40 -5.78 12.06 -2.19
CA ASN A 40 -5.75 13.44 -1.69
C ASN A 40 -7.16 13.90 -1.30
N PRO A 41 -7.27 14.98 -0.50
CA PRO A 41 -8.58 15.48 -0.08
C PRO A 41 -9.52 15.86 -1.21
N ASP A 42 -8.98 16.23 -2.36
CA ASP A 42 -9.79 16.61 -3.53
C ASP A 42 -10.22 15.40 -4.37
N GLY A 43 -9.87 14.19 -3.93
CA GLY A 43 -10.22 12.97 -4.65
C GLY A 43 -9.19 12.50 -5.66
N SER A 44 -8.16 13.29 -5.91
CA SER A 44 -7.09 12.88 -6.82
C SER A 44 -6.12 11.93 -6.12
N PHE A 45 -5.22 11.33 -6.91
CA PHE A 45 -4.22 10.41 -6.40
C PHE A 45 -2.83 10.92 -6.77
N SER A 46 -1.88 10.70 -5.87
CA SER A 46 -0.48 11.03 -6.12
C SER A 46 0.39 9.93 -5.53
N ASP A 47 1.67 9.94 -5.91
CA ASP A 47 2.60 8.94 -5.38
C ASP A 47 2.67 9.03 -3.86
N ALA A 48 2.61 7.87 -3.20
CA ALA A 48 2.67 7.82 -1.75
C ALA A 48 4.12 7.69 -1.31
N GLU A 49 4.50 8.47 -0.30
CA GLU A 49 5.82 8.35 0.31
C GLU A 49 5.74 7.30 1.39
N VAL A 50 5.90 6.05 0.99
CA VAL A 50 5.79 4.91 1.89
C VAL A 50 6.97 3.99 1.67
N GLU A 51 7.27 3.18 2.70
CA GLU A 51 8.21 2.10 2.57
C GLU A 51 7.45 0.84 2.18
N VAL A 52 7.97 0.09 1.21
CA VAL A 52 7.38 -1.18 0.80
C VAL A 52 8.40 -2.26 1.08
N ARG A 53 8.02 -3.24 1.92
CA ARG A 53 8.88 -4.37 2.26
C ARG A 53 8.32 -5.64 1.65
N ASP A 54 9.19 -6.39 0.99
CA ASP A 54 8.85 -7.67 0.39
C ASP A 54 9.14 -8.76 1.42
N GLU A 55 8.13 -9.12 2.20
CA GLU A 55 8.24 -10.16 3.20
C GLU A 55 8.00 -11.53 2.58
N GLU A 56 8.20 -12.59 3.35
CA GLU A 56 8.10 -13.95 2.82
C GLU A 56 6.72 -14.27 2.25
N HIS A 57 5.67 -13.92 2.98
CA HIS A 57 4.30 -14.23 2.58
C HIS A 57 3.46 -13.02 2.26
N ASP A 58 3.94 -11.83 2.62
CA ASP A 58 3.17 -10.61 2.51
C ASP A 58 4.03 -9.49 1.94
N ILE A 59 3.36 -8.49 1.40
CA ILE A 59 3.98 -7.22 1.12
C ILE A 59 3.51 -6.26 2.19
N LEU A 60 4.47 -5.62 2.87
CA LEU A 60 4.18 -4.72 3.97
C LEU A 60 4.40 -3.28 3.53
N ILE A 61 3.38 -2.47 3.68
CA ILE A 61 3.44 -1.04 3.36
C ILE A 61 3.49 -0.28 4.68
N ILE A 62 4.49 0.58 4.83
CA ILE A 62 4.74 1.33 6.05
C ILE A 62 4.68 2.80 5.76
N THR A 63 3.87 3.53 6.52
CA THR A 63 3.73 4.97 6.38
C THR A 63 3.75 5.62 7.76
N THR A 64 4.24 6.85 7.83
CA THR A 64 4.31 7.59 9.10
C THR A 64 3.02 8.33 9.42
N ILE A 65 2.13 8.49 8.45
CA ILE A 65 0.84 9.14 8.65
C ILE A 65 -0.27 8.25 8.12
N PRO A 66 -1.48 8.33 8.69
CA PRO A 66 -2.60 7.54 8.17
C PRO A 66 -3.10 8.17 6.87
N ILE A 67 -3.14 7.36 5.81
CA ILE A 67 -3.57 7.80 4.49
C ILE A 67 -4.46 6.73 3.87
N ASP A 68 -5.34 7.16 2.97
CA ASP A 68 -6.07 6.23 2.13
C ASP A 68 -5.15 5.81 1.00
N ILE A 69 -5.07 4.52 0.75
CA ILE A 69 -4.08 3.95 -0.17
C ILE A 69 -4.78 3.33 -1.37
N ARG A 70 -4.26 3.59 -2.55
CA ARG A 70 -4.64 2.86 -3.76
C ARG A 70 -3.44 2.10 -4.27
N LEU A 71 -3.65 0.80 -4.50
CA LEU A 71 -2.64 -0.04 -5.13
C LEU A 71 -3.00 -0.25 -6.59
N GLU A 72 -2.06 0.00 -7.47
CA GLU A 72 -2.18 -0.33 -8.88
C GLU A 72 -1.23 -1.49 -9.16
N ILE A 73 -1.80 -2.62 -9.52
CA ILE A 73 -1.04 -3.84 -9.79
C ILE A 73 -1.04 -4.03 -11.30
N VAL A 74 0.13 -3.95 -11.90
CA VAL A 74 0.27 -4.11 -13.34
C VAL A 74 0.40 -5.58 -13.64
N ASP A 75 -0.55 -6.10 -14.44
CA ASP A 75 -0.45 -7.46 -14.92
C ASP A 75 0.61 -7.54 -15.98
N ASP A 76 1.53 -8.47 -15.78
CA ASP A 76 2.63 -8.69 -16.70
C ASP A 76 2.26 -9.74 -17.73
N GLU A 77 1.03 -9.83 -18.01
CA GLU A 77 0.48 -10.78 -18.94
C GLU A 77 0.80 -10.41 -20.36
N VAL A 78 1.39 -11.32 -21.05
CA VAL A 78 1.73 -11.10 -22.45
C VAL A 78 0.90 -12.01 -23.32
#